data_105e2f9ae80d3e24ef43dcacfb4c08d7
#
_entry.id   105e2f9ae80d3e24ef43dcacfb4c08d7
#
_cell.length_a   1.000
_cell.length_b   1.000
_cell.length_c   1.000
_cell.angle_alpha   90.00
_cell.angle_beta   90.00
_cell.angle_gamma   90.00
#
_symmetry.space_group_name_H-M   'P 1'
#
loop_
_entity.id
_entity.type
_entity.pdbx_description
1 polymer ?
#
loop_
_entity_poly.entity_id
_entity_poly.type
_entity_poly.pdbx_seq_one_letter_code
_entity_poly.pdbx_strand_id
1 'polypeptide(L)'
;MKQFEHKEGKKAELVPFMQYYPTYSSMDKQQKEWYFYWRSQVRKGIYLDTDLSYIFVHVYELLSGYGMNNADDGYKQLLELWKNYRKEYPKLDGYLFEWIFDFCQLYNLDFEMPGWTDLSLPYQPEIKNVIISKHSGEIPLKLTFALIDSLCDYSLVRSKFYNDGHQMLMNEAIPRVVALADAALYKKEGKGILDKYGPNRPRKQTYYAFRGANCKNSNQRADITVKDYINSAKLRAYINELVRYAENVLRELYNCRGRLRGVSLDDETAKFVKAFLHKEYSPIKHESVPEKKAEINLNFDNIKELRTQSDAVRDALEVEEASSETKELLTDLKEAKEIFIAMPQYCRNLIDELQKHSWEIAYNSSCQASVDTINGMSGKLLACDLLVVEGNHLILEDDYRDEFD
;
A
#
# COMPACT_ATOMS: atom_id res chain seq x y z
N MET A 1 20.15 -27.09 -6.56
CA MET A 1 20.85 -25.79 -6.63
C MET A 1 22.36 -25.96 -6.58
N LYS A 2 22.95 -26.50 -5.54
CA LYS A 2 24.42 -26.63 -5.36
C LYS A 2 25.18 -27.16 -6.59
N GLN A 3 24.71 -28.23 -7.22
CA GLN A 3 25.36 -28.85 -8.41
C GLN A 3 25.43 -27.94 -9.65
N PHE A 4 24.66 -26.83 -9.67
CA PHE A 4 24.60 -25.89 -10.79
C PHE A 4 25.21 -24.52 -10.46
N GLU A 5 25.75 -24.35 -9.26
CA GLU A 5 26.26 -23.07 -8.75
C GLU A 5 27.25 -22.39 -9.71
N HIS A 6 28.20 -23.14 -10.21
CA HIS A 6 29.26 -22.64 -11.11
C HIS A 6 28.98 -22.88 -12.59
N LYS A 7 27.75 -23.35 -12.95
CA LYS A 7 27.46 -23.66 -14.33
C LYS A 7 27.22 -22.33 -15.10
N GLU A 8 28.04 -22.10 -16.11
CA GLU A 8 27.89 -21.04 -17.07
C GLU A 8 27.05 -21.50 -18.27
N GLY A 9 26.24 -20.58 -18.82
CA GLY A 9 25.42 -20.81 -20.01
C GLY A 9 26.11 -20.28 -21.27
N LYS A 10 26.00 -21.03 -22.36
CA LYS A 10 26.25 -20.50 -23.71
C LYS A 10 25.10 -19.63 -24.17
N LYS A 11 25.33 -18.75 -25.14
CA LYS A 11 24.27 -17.90 -25.73
C LYS A 11 23.08 -18.78 -26.15
N ALA A 12 21.91 -18.44 -25.65
CA ALA A 12 20.65 -19.10 -25.91
C ALA A 12 19.56 -18.05 -26.14
N GLU A 13 18.43 -18.45 -26.69
CA GLU A 13 17.26 -17.61 -26.89
C GLU A 13 16.31 -17.75 -25.70
N LEU A 14 15.53 -16.67 -25.42
CA LEU A 14 14.51 -16.70 -24.38
C LEU A 14 13.41 -17.71 -24.74
N VAL A 15 13.15 -18.60 -23.81
CA VAL A 15 12.01 -19.54 -23.87
C VAL A 15 11.07 -19.21 -22.73
N PRO A 16 9.76 -19.03 -22.95
CA PRO A 16 8.80 -18.69 -21.92
C PRO A 16 8.79 -19.69 -20.77
N PHE A 17 8.78 -19.18 -19.53
CA PHE A 17 8.74 -19.98 -18.32
C PHE A 17 7.86 -19.33 -17.26
N MET A 18 6.64 -19.84 -17.09
CA MET A 18 5.67 -19.35 -16.14
C MET A 18 5.30 -20.46 -15.15
N GLN A 19 5.76 -20.30 -13.90
CA GLN A 19 5.53 -21.25 -12.81
C GLN A 19 5.30 -20.51 -11.50
N TYR A 20 4.32 -20.93 -10.71
CA TYR A 20 4.01 -20.31 -9.42
C TYR A 20 5.14 -20.50 -8.38
N TYR A 21 5.70 -21.73 -8.26
CA TYR A 21 6.87 -22.04 -7.47
C TYR A 21 7.99 -22.60 -8.37
N PRO A 22 8.71 -21.74 -9.08
CA PRO A 22 9.68 -22.21 -10.06
C PRO A 22 10.88 -22.89 -9.42
N THR A 23 11.34 -23.98 -10.06
CA THR A 23 12.50 -24.76 -9.65
C THR A 23 13.34 -25.14 -10.85
N TYR A 24 14.54 -25.67 -10.60
CA TYR A 24 15.33 -26.29 -11.69
C TYR A 24 14.64 -27.49 -12.35
N SER A 25 13.87 -28.25 -11.59
CA SER A 25 13.18 -29.44 -12.10
C SER A 25 11.95 -29.11 -12.94
N SER A 26 11.36 -27.93 -12.73
CA SER A 26 10.21 -27.48 -13.52
C SER A 26 10.59 -26.90 -14.89
N MET A 27 11.89 -26.64 -15.14
CA MET A 27 12.38 -26.19 -16.44
C MET A 27 12.70 -27.39 -17.36
N ASP A 28 12.32 -27.27 -18.62
CA ASP A 28 12.78 -28.17 -19.69
C ASP A 28 14.25 -27.90 -20.07
N LYS A 29 14.73 -28.57 -21.12
CA LYS A 29 16.12 -28.43 -21.55
C LYS A 29 16.43 -27.03 -22.12
N GLN A 30 15.54 -26.48 -22.95
CA GLN A 30 15.74 -25.18 -23.60
C GLN A 30 15.62 -24.04 -22.57
N GLN A 31 14.64 -24.14 -21.65
CA GLN A 31 14.49 -23.22 -20.53
C GLN A 31 15.73 -23.21 -19.62
N LYS A 32 16.34 -24.39 -19.35
CA LYS A 32 17.61 -24.46 -18.60
C LYS A 32 18.78 -23.84 -19.34
N GLU A 33 18.86 -24.01 -20.67
CA GLU A 33 19.90 -23.39 -21.50
C GLU A 33 19.78 -21.86 -21.44
N TRP A 34 18.57 -21.31 -21.61
CA TRP A 34 18.30 -19.88 -21.43
C TRP A 34 18.66 -19.43 -20.00
N TYR A 35 18.15 -20.11 -18.95
CA TYR A 35 18.41 -19.73 -17.55
C TYR A 35 19.89 -19.60 -17.25
N PHE A 36 20.71 -20.56 -17.62
CA PHE A 36 22.15 -20.50 -17.35
C PHE A 36 22.85 -19.40 -18.15
N TYR A 37 22.43 -19.15 -19.40
CA TYR A 37 22.92 -18.02 -20.16
C TYR A 37 22.55 -16.69 -19.51
N TRP A 38 21.28 -16.46 -19.25
CA TRP A 38 20.76 -15.26 -18.61
C TRP A 38 21.44 -15.02 -17.25
N ARG A 39 21.48 -16.02 -16.38
CA ARG A 39 22.16 -15.94 -15.08
C ARG A 39 23.65 -15.55 -15.22
N SER A 40 24.35 -16.09 -16.24
CA SER A 40 25.74 -15.72 -16.50
C SER A 40 25.89 -14.26 -16.92
N GLN A 41 24.89 -13.67 -17.60
CA GLN A 41 24.87 -12.25 -17.91
C GLN A 41 24.57 -11.39 -16.67
N VAL A 42 23.58 -11.77 -15.86
CA VAL A 42 23.26 -11.10 -14.59
C VAL A 42 24.51 -10.99 -13.69
N ARG A 43 25.26 -12.06 -13.54
CA ARG A 43 26.52 -12.07 -12.78
C ARG A 43 27.60 -11.14 -13.33
N LYS A 44 27.49 -10.74 -14.58
CA LYS A 44 28.36 -9.74 -15.24
C LYS A 44 27.76 -8.33 -15.19
N GLY A 45 26.62 -8.15 -14.52
CA GLY A 45 25.91 -6.88 -14.45
C GLY A 45 25.09 -6.54 -15.70
N ILE A 46 24.80 -7.52 -16.56
CA ILE A 46 24.00 -7.39 -17.78
C ILE A 46 22.62 -8.00 -17.54
N TYR A 47 21.60 -7.17 -17.50
CA TYR A 47 20.21 -7.55 -17.19
C TYR A 47 19.41 -7.62 -18.49
N LEU A 48 19.27 -8.85 -19.02
CA LEU A 48 18.46 -9.12 -20.22
C LEU A 48 17.00 -9.31 -19.84
N ASP A 49 16.09 -9.00 -20.74
CA ASP A 49 14.66 -9.31 -20.57
C ASP A 49 14.48 -10.80 -20.34
N THR A 50 13.64 -11.15 -19.37
CA THR A 50 13.40 -12.55 -18.99
C THR A 50 12.11 -12.66 -18.20
N ASP A 51 11.53 -13.86 -18.10
CA ASP A 51 10.31 -14.10 -17.32
C ASP A 51 10.58 -14.11 -15.81
N LEU A 52 9.59 -13.67 -15.05
CA LEU A 52 9.62 -13.57 -13.60
C LEU A 52 10.04 -14.88 -12.91
N SER A 53 9.64 -16.03 -13.46
CA SER A 53 9.98 -17.35 -12.92
C SER A 53 11.49 -17.61 -12.93
N TYR A 54 12.22 -17.16 -13.94
CA TYR A 54 13.68 -17.26 -13.98
C TYR A 54 14.34 -16.40 -12.89
N ILE A 55 13.80 -15.19 -12.69
CA ILE A 55 14.27 -14.27 -11.65
C ILE A 55 14.11 -14.93 -10.28
N PHE A 56 12.95 -15.51 -9.97
CA PHE A 56 12.72 -16.21 -8.72
C PHE A 56 13.65 -17.39 -8.50
N VAL A 57 13.94 -18.21 -9.53
CA VAL A 57 14.91 -19.31 -9.38
C VAL A 57 16.28 -18.78 -8.95
N HIS A 58 16.73 -17.66 -9.53
CA HIS A 58 18.02 -17.07 -9.17
C HIS A 58 18.00 -16.42 -7.77
N VAL A 59 16.91 -15.75 -7.43
CA VAL A 59 16.71 -15.26 -6.06
C VAL A 59 16.79 -16.40 -5.05
N TYR A 60 16.13 -17.54 -5.31
CA TYR A 60 16.18 -18.71 -4.41
C TYR A 60 17.58 -19.33 -4.30
N GLU A 61 18.40 -19.24 -5.37
CA GLU A 61 19.82 -19.60 -5.29
C GLU A 61 20.55 -18.72 -4.27
N LEU A 62 20.44 -17.39 -4.41
CA LEU A 62 21.09 -16.41 -3.53
C LEU A 62 20.64 -16.57 -2.07
N LEU A 63 19.31 -16.68 -1.84
CA LEU A 63 18.76 -16.91 -0.50
C LEU A 63 19.23 -18.23 0.12
N SER A 64 19.57 -19.22 -0.69
CA SER A 64 20.14 -20.49 -0.24
C SER A 64 21.67 -20.43 -0.05
N GLY A 65 22.29 -19.29 -0.30
CA GLY A 65 23.74 -19.08 -0.18
C GLY A 65 24.56 -19.61 -1.37
N TYR A 66 23.94 -19.72 -2.56
CA TYR A 66 24.62 -20.20 -3.78
C TYR A 66 24.85 -19.05 -4.77
N GLY A 67 25.99 -19.08 -5.45
CA GLY A 67 26.32 -18.15 -6.53
C GLY A 67 26.75 -16.76 -6.03
N MET A 68 27.18 -16.65 -4.80
CA MET A 68 27.75 -15.47 -4.19
C MET A 68 29.12 -15.74 -3.60
N ASN A 69 30.02 -14.75 -3.60
CA ASN A 69 31.37 -14.89 -3.03
C ASN A 69 31.34 -14.76 -1.50
N ASN A 70 30.49 -13.93 -0.97
CA ASN A 70 30.25 -13.71 0.45
C ASN A 70 28.83 -13.10 0.63
N ALA A 71 28.43 -12.82 1.85
CA ALA A 71 27.11 -12.29 2.17
C ALA A 71 26.85 -10.89 1.58
N ASP A 72 27.86 -10.01 1.61
CA ASP A 72 27.73 -8.66 1.03
C ASP A 72 27.51 -8.72 -0.49
N ASP A 73 28.20 -9.63 -1.18
CA ASP A 73 28.02 -9.88 -2.60
C ASP A 73 26.61 -10.41 -2.89
N GLY A 74 26.12 -11.37 -2.09
CA GLY A 74 24.75 -11.89 -2.19
C GLY A 74 23.67 -10.80 -1.99
N TYR A 75 23.85 -9.97 -0.97
CA TYR A 75 22.98 -8.82 -0.71
C TYR A 75 22.97 -7.84 -1.89
N LYS A 76 24.15 -7.49 -2.42
CA LYS A 76 24.27 -6.62 -3.58
C LYS A 76 23.59 -7.21 -4.82
N GLN A 77 23.79 -8.50 -5.10
CA GLN A 77 23.14 -9.17 -6.22
C GLN A 77 21.60 -9.14 -6.08
N LEU A 78 21.06 -9.38 -4.89
CA LEU A 78 19.62 -9.30 -4.62
C LEU A 78 19.07 -7.88 -4.86
N LEU A 79 19.78 -6.84 -4.41
CA LEU A 79 19.40 -5.44 -4.64
C LEU A 79 19.43 -5.08 -6.12
N GLU A 80 20.46 -5.51 -6.86
CA GLU A 80 20.57 -5.21 -8.29
C GLU A 80 19.50 -5.95 -9.12
N LEU A 81 19.16 -7.19 -8.79
CA LEU A 81 18.03 -7.90 -9.39
C LEU A 81 16.73 -7.12 -9.16
N TRP A 82 16.46 -6.72 -7.93
CA TRP A 82 15.28 -5.92 -7.60
C TRP A 82 15.24 -4.61 -8.39
N LYS A 83 16.30 -3.81 -8.40
CA LYS A 83 16.36 -2.52 -9.09
C LYS A 83 16.10 -2.64 -10.59
N ASN A 84 16.69 -3.64 -11.24
CA ASN A 84 16.62 -3.78 -12.68
C ASN A 84 15.29 -4.37 -13.17
N TYR A 85 14.63 -5.22 -12.37
CA TYR A 85 13.40 -5.89 -12.83
C TYR A 85 12.11 -5.38 -12.17
N ARG A 86 12.16 -4.55 -11.13
CA ARG A 86 10.94 -4.10 -10.41
C ARG A 86 9.96 -3.30 -11.27
N LYS A 87 10.43 -2.58 -12.27
CA LYS A 87 9.54 -1.80 -13.16
C LYS A 87 8.68 -2.69 -14.02
N GLU A 88 9.25 -3.77 -14.52
CA GLU A 88 8.56 -4.76 -15.34
C GLU A 88 7.73 -5.72 -14.46
N TYR A 89 8.26 -6.07 -13.30
CA TYR A 89 7.61 -6.98 -12.34
C TYR A 89 7.40 -6.33 -10.97
N PRO A 90 6.39 -5.45 -10.80
CA PRO A 90 6.15 -4.78 -9.52
C PRO A 90 5.90 -5.73 -8.34
N LYS A 91 5.43 -6.96 -8.61
CA LYS A 91 5.26 -8.01 -7.59
C LYS A 91 6.56 -8.36 -6.85
N LEU A 92 7.73 -8.11 -7.45
CA LEU A 92 9.01 -8.32 -6.79
C LEU A 92 9.17 -7.48 -5.51
N ASP A 93 8.54 -6.30 -5.45
CA ASP A 93 8.62 -5.43 -4.29
C ASP A 93 8.12 -6.13 -3.02
N GLY A 94 6.96 -6.79 -3.10
CA GLY A 94 6.35 -7.47 -1.97
C GLY A 94 7.13 -8.69 -1.46
N TYR A 95 7.83 -9.39 -2.35
CA TYR A 95 8.62 -10.56 -1.97
C TYR A 95 10.05 -10.21 -1.56
N LEU A 96 10.77 -9.47 -2.40
CA LEU A 96 12.18 -9.20 -2.21
C LEU A 96 12.44 -8.32 -1.00
N PHE A 97 11.51 -7.44 -0.63
CA PHE A 97 11.68 -6.62 0.57
C PHE A 97 11.84 -7.50 1.83
N GLU A 98 10.90 -8.42 2.09
CA GLU A 98 11.00 -9.34 3.22
C GLU A 98 12.20 -10.26 3.11
N TRP A 99 12.45 -10.85 1.95
CA TRP A 99 13.55 -11.81 1.78
C TRP A 99 14.94 -11.18 1.87
N ILE A 100 15.10 -9.94 1.42
CA ILE A 100 16.37 -9.20 1.60
C ILE A 100 16.56 -8.83 3.07
N PHE A 101 15.49 -8.42 3.77
CA PHE A 101 15.53 -8.22 5.21
C PHE A 101 15.97 -9.49 5.92
N ASP A 102 15.35 -10.63 5.64
CA ASP A 102 15.66 -11.93 6.22
C ASP A 102 17.10 -12.37 5.93
N PHE A 103 17.56 -12.10 4.71
CA PHE A 103 18.95 -12.36 4.30
C PHE A 103 19.92 -11.52 5.14
N CYS A 104 19.66 -10.25 5.31
CA CYS A 104 20.47 -9.39 6.15
C CYS A 104 20.51 -9.87 7.61
N GLN A 105 19.34 -10.28 8.17
CA GLN A 105 19.30 -10.84 9.53
C GLN A 105 20.09 -12.15 9.64
N LEU A 106 19.97 -13.03 8.66
CA LEU A 106 20.69 -14.33 8.65
C LEU A 106 22.20 -14.16 8.65
N TYR A 107 22.71 -13.17 7.90
CA TYR A 107 24.13 -12.93 7.73
C TYR A 107 24.67 -11.77 8.58
N ASN A 108 23.85 -11.21 9.46
CA ASN A 108 24.17 -10.07 10.33
C ASN A 108 24.72 -8.85 9.54
N LEU A 109 24.03 -8.52 8.44
CA LEU A 109 24.29 -7.35 7.61
C LEU A 109 23.35 -6.20 7.99
N ASP A 110 23.79 -4.97 7.74
CA ASP A 110 22.91 -3.82 7.81
C ASP A 110 21.91 -3.86 6.66
N PHE A 111 20.63 -3.77 7.02
CA PHE A 111 19.56 -3.74 6.03
C PHE A 111 19.31 -2.31 5.57
N GLU A 112 19.58 -2.05 4.31
CA GLU A 112 19.27 -0.82 3.62
C GLU A 112 18.70 -1.12 2.24
N MET A 113 17.51 -0.58 1.94
CA MET A 113 16.92 -0.66 0.61
C MET A 113 16.67 0.76 0.07
N PRO A 114 17.54 1.28 -0.80
CA PRO A 114 17.35 2.59 -1.42
C PRO A 114 16.04 2.64 -2.21
N GLY A 115 15.19 3.65 -1.94
CA GLY A 115 13.91 3.81 -2.62
C GLY A 115 12.79 2.88 -2.12
N TRP A 116 12.95 2.24 -0.96
CA TRP A 116 11.92 1.39 -0.35
C TRP A 116 10.65 2.15 0.05
N THR A 117 10.71 3.49 0.12
CA THR A 117 9.55 4.36 0.43
C THR A 117 8.37 4.17 -0.52
N ASP A 118 8.65 3.71 -1.74
CA ASP A 118 7.65 3.43 -2.78
C ASP A 118 7.17 1.97 -2.78
N LEU A 119 7.65 1.17 -1.83
CA LEU A 119 7.39 -0.25 -1.77
C LEU A 119 6.18 -0.59 -0.90
N SER A 120 5.52 -1.67 -1.24
CA SER A 120 4.60 -2.32 -0.34
C SER A 120 5.33 -2.76 0.93
N LEU A 121 4.78 -2.43 2.10
CA LEU A 121 5.36 -2.85 3.36
C LEU A 121 5.29 -4.37 3.53
N PRO A 122 6.25 -4.96 4.25
CA PRO A 122 6.20 -6.37 4.62
C PRO A 122 4.91 -6.69 5.39
N TYR A 123 4.40 -7.90 5.20
CA TYR A 123 3.20 -8.35 5.90
C TYR A 123 3.44 -8.55 7.39
N GLN A 124 4.64 -8.99 7.78
CA GLN A 124 4.94 -9.36 9.17
C GLN A 124 5.13 -8.13 10.04
N PRO A 125 4.32 -7.95 11.11
CA PRO A 125 4.41 -6.79 12.02
C PRO A 125 5.79 -6.64 12.68
N GLU A 126 6.46 -7.75 12.92
CA GLU A 126 7.78 -7.80 13.54
C GLU A 126 8.82 -7.07 12.68
N ILE A 127 8.78 -7.27 11.36
CA ILE A 127 9.66 -6.59 10.41
C ILE A 127 9.33 -5.09 10.35
N LYS A 128 8.04 -4.73 10.35
CA LYS A 128 7.62 -3.31 10.43
C LYS A 128 8.17 -2.63 11.68
N ASN A 129 8.13 -3.32 12.82
CA ASN A 129 8.68 -2.81 14.08
C ASN A 129 10.18 -2.53 14.00
N VAL A 130 10.96 -3.38 13.30
CA VAL A 130 12.39 -3.14 13.06
C VAL A 130 12.60 -1.89 12.20
N ILE A 131 11.81 -1.74 11.13
CA ILE A 131 11.90 -0.58 10.25
C ILE A 131 11.58 0.71 11.02
N ILE A 132 10.45 0.74 11.77
CA ILE A 132 10.08 1.90 12.59
C ILE A 132 11.16 2.20 13.63
N SER A 133 11.78 1.19 14.23
CA SER A 133 12.83 1.39 15.22
C SER A 133 14.07 2.09 14.68
N LYS A 134 14.38 1.95 13.38
CA LYS A 134 15.49 2.66 12.73
C LYS A 134 15.28 4.17 12.71
N HIS A 135 14.02 4.63 12.72
CA HIS A 135 13.66 6.05 12.82
C HIS A 135 13.59 6.57 14.26
N SER A 136 13.81 5.70 15.26
CA SER A 136 13.83 6.12 16.66
C SER A 136 15.03 7.04 16.92
N GLY A 137 14.75 8.24 17.44
CA GLY A 137 15.77 9.26 17.66
C GLY A 137 15.98 10.24 16.49
N GLU A 138 15.37 10.02 15.34
CA GLU A 138 15.29 11.03 14.29
C GLU A 138 14.33 12.16 14.71
N ILE A 139 14.76 13.41 14.62
CA ILE A 139 13.94 14.59 14.87
C ILE A 139 14.11 15.55 13.67
N PRO A 140 13.06 15.82 12.93
CA PRO A 140 11.70 15.24 12.99
C PRO A 140 11.64 13.79 12.54
N LEU A 141 10.67 13.04 13.06
CA LEU A 141 10.38 11.66 12.71
C LEU A 141 10.04 11.51 11.21
N LYS A 142 10.77 10.67 10.49
CA LYS A 142 10.61 10.48 9.03
C LYS A 142 9.98 9.13 8.71
N LEU A 143 8.71 8.95 9.03
CA LEU A 143 7.97 7.78 8.59
C LEU A 143 7.41 7.99 7.16
N THR A 144 7.41 6.93 6.37
CA THR A 144 6.73 6.93 5.07
C THR A 144 5.22 6.82 5.24
N PHE A 145 4.46 7.20 4.21
CA PHE A 145 3.01 7.06 4.20
C PHE A 145 2.58 5.63 4.53
N ALA A 146 3.20 4.63 3.92
CA ALA A 146 2.89 3.22 4.16
C ALA A 146 3.18 2.75 5.60
N LEU A 147 4.23 3.26 6.26
CA LEU A 147 4.48 2.99 7.69
C LEU A 147 3.43 3.64 8.57
N ILE A 148 3.02 4.86 8.25
CA ILE A 148 1.95 5.56 8.96
C ILE A 148 0.62 4.82 8.80
N ASP A 149 0.27 4.39 7.57
CA ASP A 149 -0.92 3.57 7.30
C ASP A 149 -0.92 2.31 8.15
N SER A 150 0.21 1.63 8.31
CA SER A 150 0.31 0.43 9.16
C SER A 150 0.12 0.70 10.66
N LEU A 151 0.26 1.93 11.12
CA LEU A 151 -0.02 2.37 12.49
C LEU A 151 -1.47 2.85 12.67
N CYS A 152 -2.22 3.03 11.61
CA CYS A 152 -3.62 3.42 11.66
C CYS A 152 -4.55 2.24 11.95
N ASP A 153 -5.76 2.54 12.47
CA ASP A 153 -6.81 1.55 12.73
C ASP A 153 -7.67 1.27 11.50
N TYR A 154 -7.51 2.10 10.47
CA TYR A 154 -8.14 1.98 9.16
C TYR A 154 -7.09 2.16 8.07
N SER A 155 -7.34 1.67 6.88
CA SER A 155 -6.42 1.80 5.76
C SER A 155 -6.59 3.17 5.06
N LEU A 156 -5.53 3.98 5.07
CA LEU A 156 -5.52 5.29 4.41
C LEU A 156 -5.66 5.16 2.89
N VAL A 157 -5.11 4.10 2.30
CA VAL A 157 -5.20 3.84 0.85
C VAL A 157 -6.61 3.46 0.40
N ARG A 158 -7.50 3.11 1.34
CA ARG A 158 -8.90 2.80 1.08
C ARG A 158 -9.82 4.00 1.31
N SER A 159 -9.30 5.11 1.86
CA SER A 159 -10.06 6.34 1.99
C SER A 159 -10.58 6.79 0.63
N LYS A 160 -11.88 7.16 0.54
CA LYS A 160 -12.45 7.70 -0.68
C LYS A 160 -11.69 8.93 -1.15
N PHE A 161 -11.31 9.82 -0.24
CA PHE A 161 -10.50 10.99 -0.56
C PHE A 161 -9.18 10.61 -1.24
N TYR A 162 -8.50 9.55 -0.76
CA TYR A 162 -7.31 9.01 -1.41
C TYR A 162 -7.61 8.52 -2.82
N ASN A 163 -8.69 7.75 -3.01
CA ASN A 163 -9.06 7.13 -4.29
C ASN A 163 -9.63 8.13 -5.31
N ASP A 164 -10.20 9.25 -4.86
CA ASP A 164 -10.71 10.33 -5.72
C ASP A 164 -9.60 11.22 -6.34
N GLY A 165 -8.42 10.66 -6.57
CA GLY A 165 -7.32 11.33 -7.26
C GLY A 165 -6.35 12.08 -6.34
N HIS A 166 -6.46 11.93 -5.01
CA HIS A 166 -5.61 12.65 -4.05
C HIS A 166 -4.44 11.80 -3.50
N GLN A 167 -4.07 10.69 -4.19
CA GLN A 167 -2.99 9.79 -3.76
C GLN A 167 -1.66 10.52 -3.57
N MET A 168 -1.23 11.30 -4.57
CA MET A 168 0.04 12.03 -4.49
C MET A 168 0.02 13.06 -3.35
N LEU A 169 -1.10 13.75 -3.20
CA LEU A 169 -1.30 14.73 -2.13
C LEU A 169 -1.18 14.09 -0.75
N MET A 170 -1.89 13.00 -0.50
CA MET A 170 -1.87 12.32 0.80
C MET A 170 -0.50 11.66 1.08
N ASN A 171 0.10 11.02 0.06
CA ASN A 171 1.41 10.40 0.19
C ASN A 171 2.50 11.40 0.59
N GLU A 172 2.37 12.66 0.20
CA GLU A 172 3.29 13.73 0.58
C GLU A 172 2.89 14.40 1.89
N ALA A 173 1.62 14.81 2.02
CA ALA A 173 1.17 15.65 3.13
C ALA A 173 1.17 14.92 4.49
N ILE A 174 0.71 13.65 4.53
CA ILE A 174 0.58 12.91 5.80
C ILE A 174 1.93 12.68 6.48
N PRO A 175 3.00 12.20 5.80
CA PRO A 175 4.32 12.10 6.40
C PRO A 175 4.86 13.44 6.93
N ARG A 176 4.64 14.52 6.19
CA ARG A 176 5.08 15.87 6.62
C ARG A 176 4.31 16.36 7.84
N VAL A 177 3.02 16.06 7.96
CA VAL A 177 2.24 16.38 9.16
C VAL A 177 2.75 15.60 10.37
N VAL A 178 3.06 14.31 10.23
CA VAL A 178 3.63 13.51 11.33
C VAL A 178 4.99 14.05 11.74
N ALA A 179 5.86 14.38 10.79
CA ALA A 179 7.16 14.99 11.06
C ALA A 179 7.04 16.35 11.77
N LEU A 180 6.09 17.18 11.36
CA LEU A 180 5.81 18.48 11.98
C LEU A 180 5.32 18.32 13.42
N ALA A 181 4.38 17.40 13.66
CA ALA A 181 3.86 17.12 14.99
C ALA A 181 4.95 16.58 15.92
N ASP A 182 5.82 15.71 15.41
CA ASP A 182 6.97 15.17 16.15
C ASP A 182 7.94 16.28 16.57
N ALA A 183 8.32 17.15 15.64
CA ALA A 183 9.22 18.28 15.92
C ALA A 183 8.61 19.27 16.94
N ALA A 184 7.31 19.56 16.83
CA ALA A 184 6.61 20.42 17.78
C ALA A 184 6.57 19.79 19.19
N LEU A 185 6.26 18.50 19.26
CA LEU A 185 6.23 17.75 20.50
C LEU A 185 7.61 17.68 21.13
N TYR A 186 8.64 17.41 20.35
CA TYR A 186 10.03 17.40 20.83
C TYR A 186 10.46 18.77 21.38
N LYS A 187 10.12 19.85 20.69
CA LYS A 187 10.39 21.22 21.15
C LYS A 187 9.71 21.53 22.49
N LYS A 188 8.52 21.00 22.71
CA LYS A 188 7.72 21.25 23.92
C LYS A 188 8.13 20.38 25.10
N GLU A 189 8.42 19.10 24.87
CA GLU A 189 8.58 18.10 25.92
C GLU A 189 9.95 17.39 25.91
N GLY A 190 10.81 17.66 24.94
CA GLY A 190 12.10 16.97 24.77
C GLY A 190 11.98 15.50 24.36
N LYS A 191 10.81 15.07 23.88
CA LYS A 191 10.53 13.69 23.45
C LYS A 191 9.73 13.72 22.15
N GLY A 192 10.15 12.90 21.17
CA GLY A 192 9.40 12.70 19.95
C GLY A 192 8.20 11.75 20.14
N ILE A 193 7.40 11.58 19.08
CA ILE A 193 6.18 10.75 19.07
C ILE A 193 6.48 9.31 19.48
N LEU A 194 7.53 8.70 18.90
CA LEU A 194 7.87 7.30 19.19
C LEU A 194 8.34 7.10 20.65
N ASP A 195 8.96 8.12 21.27
CA ASP A 195 9.40 8.04 22.66
C ASP A 195 8.28 8.32 23.64
N LYS A 196 7.35 9.20 23.30
CA LYS A 196 6.22 9.56 24.20
C LYS A 196 5.11 8.53 24.17
N TYR A 197 4.73 8.07 23.00
CA TYR A 197 3.56 7.22 22.79
C TYR A 197 3.91 5.77 22.46
N GLY A 198 5.13 5.50 22.03
CA GLY A 198 5.60 4.15 21.72
C GLY A 198 5.91 3.31 22.97
N PRO A 199 6.25 2.03 22.78
CA PRO A 199 6.63 1.13 23.87
C PRO A 199 7.95 1.56 24.52
N ASN A 200 7.99 1.48 25.86
CA ASN A 200 9.18 1.86 26.62
C ASN A 200 10.35 0.88 26.47
N ARG A 201 10.06 -0.42 26.26
CA ARG A 201 11.08 -1.48 26.24
C ARG A 201 10.92 -2.38 25.02
N PRO A 202 12.05 -2.81 24.41
CA PRO A 202 12.01 -3.85 23.41
C PRO A 202 11.58 -5.18 24.04
N ARG A 203 10.98 -6.05 23.24
CA ARG A 203 10.62 -7.42 23.60
C ARG A 203 11.01 -8.39 22.48
N LYS A 204 11.23 -9.63 22.87
CA LYS A 204 11.49 -10.70 21.91
C LYS A 204 10.21 -10.99 21.14
N GLN A 205 10.32 -10.98 19.82
CA GLN A 205 9.24 -11.31 18.88
C GLN A 205 9.74 -12.39 17.93
N THR A 206 8.85 -13.32 17.60
CA THR A 206 9.17 -14.43 16.68
C THR A 206 8.43 -14.23 15.37
N TYR A 207 9.12 -14.38 14.25
CA TYR A 207 8.56 -14.29 12.92
C TYR A 207 9.06 -15.45 12.02
N TYR A 208 8.54 -15.54 10.80
CA TYR A 208 8.92 -16.58 9.84
C TYR A 208 9.80 -15.99 8.75
N ALA A 209 11.09 -16.31 8.77
CA ALA A 209 12.04 -15.88 7.75
C ALA A 209 11.83 -16.62 6.42
N PHE A 210 12.10 -15.93 5.31
CA PHE A 210 11.95 -16.41 3.94
C PHE A 210 10.58 -17.01 3.64
N ARG A 211 9.52 -16.40 4.19
CA ARG A 211 8.16 -16.86 4.00
C ARG A 211 7.79 -16.90 2.51
N GLY A 212 7.31 -18.06 2.06
CA GLY A 212 6.93 -18.28 0.67
C GLY A 212 8.09 -18.43 -0.33
N ALA A 213 9.35 -18.29 0.09
CA ALA A 213 10.50 -18.54 -0.77
C ALA A 213 10.80 -20.04 -0.89
N ASN A 214 11.16 -20.51 -2.08
CA ASN A 214 11.59 -21.87 -2.29
C ASN A 214 13.12 -22.00 -2.09
N CYS A 215 13.58 -21.76 -0.87
CA CYS A 215 15.00 -21.80 -0.48
C CYS A 215 15.24 -22.72 0.71
N LYS A 216 16.51 -22.97 1.04
CA LYS A 216 16.92 -23.90 2.10
C LYS A 216 16.33 -23.56 3.47
N ASN A 217 16.20 -22.27 3.79
CA ASN A 217 15.75 -21.79 5.11
C ASN A 217 14.30 -21.25 5.07
N SER A 218 13.50 -21.66 4.08
CA SER A 218 12.12 -21.21 3.92
C SER A 218 11.28 -21.48 5.15
N ASN A 219 10.50 -20.46 5.58
CA ASN A 219 9.61 -20.51 6.74
C ASN A 219 10.32 -20.87 8.07
N GLN A 220 11.60 -20.60 8.20
CA GLN A 220 12.32 -20.82 9.44
C GLN A 220 11.88 -19.80 10.48
N ARG A 221 11.61 -20.27 11.71
CA ARG A 221 11.34 -19.35 12.84
C ARG A 221 12.62 -18.59 13.19
N ALA A 222 12.51 -17.29 13.24
CA ALA A 222 13.58 -16.38 13.65
C ALA A 222 13.08 -15.45 14.76
N ASP A 223 13.99 -15.05 15.64
CA ASP A 223 13.67 -14.18 16.76
C ASP A 223 14.37 -12.83 16.60
N ILE A 224 13.64 -11.76 16.83
CA ILE A 224 14.18 -10.40 16.91
C ILE A 224 13.79 -9.76 18.24
N THR A 225 14.61 -8.84 18.71
CA THR A 225 14.33 -8.07 19.93
C THR A 225 14.13 -6.61 19.54
N VAL A 226 12.88 -6.17 19.54
CA VAL A 226 12.49 -4.82 19.06
C VAL A 226 11.29 -4.29 19.86
N LYS A 227 11.10 -2.97 19.90
CA LYS A 227 9.91 -2.34 20.43
C LYS A 227 8.70 -2.63 19.54
N ASP A 228 7.57 -2.99 20.14
CA ASP A 228 6.34 -3.34 19.39
C ASP A 228 5.48 -2.10 19.14
N TYR A 229 5.90 -1.29 18.17
CA TYR A 229 5.20 -0.07 17.78
C TYR A 229 3.83 -0.35 17.15
N ILE A 230 3.75 -1.36 16.29
CA ILE A 230 2.53 -1.73 15.55
C ILE A 230 1.36 -2.07 16.49
N ASN A 231 1.64 -2.71 17.64
CA ASN A 231 0.62 -3.06 18.63
C ASN A 231 0.55 -2.07 19.79
N SER A 232 1.21 -0.92 19.71
CA SER A 232 1.15 0.11 20.76
C SER A 232 -0.16 0.91 20.69
N ALA A 233 -1.13 0.61 21.56
CA ALA A 233 -2.42 1.28 21.58
C ALA A 233 -2.30 2.82 21.71
N LYS A 234 -1.36 3.33 22.53
CA LYS A 234 -1.15 4.77 22.70
C LYS A 234 -0.60 5.43 21.44
N LEU A 235 0.38 4.80 20.76
CA LEU A 235 0.95 5.31 19.53
C LEU A 235 -0.10 5.32 18.43
N ARG A 236 -0.82 4.22 18.26
CA ARG A 236 -1.89 4.09 17.27
C ARG A 236 -2.98 5.14 17.48
N ALA A 237 -3.47 5.31 18.73
CA ALA A 237 -4.47 6.31 19.04
C ALA A 237 -4.01 7.73 18.61
N TYR A 238 -2.78 8.13 18.98
CA TYR A 238 -2.25 9.45 18.62
C TYR A 238 -2.09 9.62 17.11
N ILE A 239 -1.53 8.63 16.42
CA ILE A 239 -1.37 8.68 14.95
C ILE A 239 -2.73 8.74 14.25
N ASN A 240 -3.73 7.95 14.70
CA ASN A 240 -5.07 7.99 14.13
C ASN A 240 -5.71 9.37 14.24
N GLU A 241 -5.66 9.98 15.42
CA GLU A 241 -6.22 11.34 15.63
C GLU A 241 -5.54 12.36 14.73
N LEU A 242 -4.20 12.31 14.67
CA LEU A 242 -3.41 13.25 13.88
C LEU A 242 -3.71 13.12 12.37
N VAL A 243 -3.76 11.89 11.87
CA VAL A 243 -3.97 11.60 10.45
C VAL A 243 -5.41 11.90 10.03
N ARG A 244 -6.40 11.51 10.83
CA ARG A 244 -7.81 11.85 10.58
C ARG A 244 -8.03 13.36 10.56
N TYR A 245 -7.41 14.08 11.49
CA TYR A 245 -7.48 15.55 11.49
C TYR A 245 -6.86 16.13 10.22
N ALA A 246 -5.66 15.67 9.85
CA ALA A 246 -4.98 16.13 8.64
C ALA A 246 -5.80 15.85 7.37
N GLU A 247 -6.35 14.65 7.23
CA GLU A 247 -7.22 14.31 6.11
C GLU A 247 -8.48 15.18 6.08
N ASN A 248 -9.11 15.43 7.22
CA ASN A 248 -10.27 16.33 7.30
C ASN A 248 -9.95 17.77 6.86
N VAL A 249 -8.77 18.28 7.19
CA VAL A 249 -8.31 19.60 6.72
C VAL A 249 -8.07 19.58 5.20
N LEU A 250 -7.46 18.51 4.67
CA LEU A 250 -7.29 18.36 3.22
C LEU A 250 -8.63 18.26 2.49
N ARG A 251 -9.58 17.49 3.00
CA ARG A 251 -10.96 17.44 2.47
C ARG A 251 -11.62 18.82 2.46
N GLU A 252 -11.42 19.64 3.52
CA GLU A 252 -11.90 21.03 3.57
C GLU A 252 -11.26 21.88 2.46
N LEU A 253 -9.96 21.80 2.27
CA LEU A 253 -9.22 22.55 1.25
C LEU A 253 -9.65 22.23 -0.18
N TYR A 254 -9.97 20.97 -0.43
CA TYR A 254 -10.37 20.49 -1.76
C TYR A 254 -11.89 20.41 -1.95
N ASN A 255 -12.67 21.01 -1.02
CA ASN A 255 -14.14 21.05 -1.05
C ASN A 255 -14.80 19.66 -1.11
N CYS A 256 -14.13 18.63 -0.58
CA CYS A 256 -14.72 17.31 -0.47
C CYS A 256 -15.67 17.23 0.71
N ARG A 257 -16.81 16.58 0.51
CA ARG A 257 -17.79 16.31 1.58
C ARG A 257 -17.32 15.17 2.47
N GLY A 258 -18.00 14.96 3.56
CA GLY A 258 -17.67 13.94 4.55
C GLY A 258 -16.48 14.30 5.45
N ARG A 259 -16.52 13.85 6.71
CA ARG A 259 -15.47 14.09 7.70
C ARG A 259 -15.23 12.84 8.52
N LEU A 260 -13.97 12.48 8.69
CA LEU A 260 -13.59 11.38 9.57
C LEU A 260 -13.89 11.74 11.02
N ARG A 261 -14.43 10.79 11.79
CA ARG A 261 -14.75 10.95 13.21
C ARG A 261 -13.59 10.47 14.11
N GLY A 262 -13.74 10.70 15.43
CA GLY A 262 -12.76 10.27 16.43
C GLY A 262 -11.50 11.11 16.43
N VAL A 263 -11.65 12.42 16.21
CA VAL A 263 -10.58 13.40 16.30
C VAL A 263 -10.72 14.17 17.60
N SER A 264 -9.79 13.95 18.53
CA SER A 264 -9.67 14.67 19.82
C SER A 264 -8.28 15.28 20.00
N LEU A 265 -7.68 15.72 18.89
CA LEU A 265 -6.34 16.31 18.89
C LEU A 265 -6.32 17.60 19.73
N ASP A 266 -5.23 17.83 20.46
CA ASP A 266 -5.11 19.04 21.26
C ASP A 266 -5.11 20.31 20.37
N ASP A 267 -5.71 21.39 20.88
CA ASP A 267 -5.95 22.64 20.13
C ASP A 267 -4.68 23.25 19.56
N GLU A 268 -3.54 23.10 20.23
CA GLU A 268 -2.26 23.66 19.78
C GLU A 268 -1.78 22.88 18.55
N THR A 269 -1.76 21.56 18.62
CA THR A 269 -1.39 20.67 17.51
C THR A 269 -2.35 20.88 16.32
N ALA A 270 -3.66 20.95 16.58
CA ALA A 270 -4.65 21.18 15.55
C ALA A 270 -4.42 22.49 14.80
N LYS A 271 -4.17 23.59 15.52
CA LYS A 271 -3.93 24.92 14.92
C LYS A 271 -2.72 24.94 14.00
N PHE A 272 -1.57 24.40 14.42
CA PHE A 272 -0.39 24.47 13.58
C PHE A 272 -0.44 23.46 12.41
N VAL A 273 -1.05 22.28 12.58
CA VAL A 273 -1.29 21.36 11.47
C VAL A 273 -2.22 21.99 10.42
N LYS A 274 -3.33 22.62 10.85
CA LYS A 274 -4.21 23.34 9.94
C LYS A 274 -3.49 24.46 9.20
N ALA A 275 -2.72 25.29 9.92
CA ALA A 275 -1.96 26.39 9.31
C ALA A 275 -0.92 25.88 8.29
N PHE A 276 -0.22 24.80 8.61
CA PHE A 276 0.73 24.15 7.71
C PHE A 276 0.05 23.66 6.43
N LEU A 277 -1.04 22.88 6.56
CA LEU A 277 -1.75 22.32 5.41
C LEU A 277 -2.35 23.43 4.53
N HIS A 278 -2.93 24.48 5.12
CA HIS A 278 -3.43 25.63 4.36
C HIS A 278 -2.31 26.35 3.60
N LYS A 279 -1.12 26.49 4.20
CA LYS A 279 0.01 27.17 3.56
C LYS A 279 0.59 26.36 2.40
N GLU A 280 0.81 25.06 2.60
CA GLU A 280 1.59 24.23 1.68
C GLU A 280 0.71 23.57 0.60
N TYR A 281 -0.58 23.30 0.91
CA TYR A 281 -1.46 22.47 0.08
C TYR A 281 -2.76 23.14 -0.34
N SER A 282 -2.98 24.44 -0.06
CA SER A 282 -4.13 25.12 -0.63
C SER A 282 -4.08 25.08 -2.16
N PRO A 283 -5.16 24.65 -2.84
CA PRO A 283 -5.21 24.73 -4.28
C PRO A 283 -4.95 26.17 -4.71
N ILE A 284 -3.95 26.38 -5.57
CA ILE A 284 -3.71 27.71 -6.14
C ILE A 284 -4.98 28.06 -6.92
N LYS A 285 -5.72 29.07 -6.46
CA LYS A 285 -6.76 29.69 -7.27
C LYS A 285 -6.04 30.31 -8.46
N HIS A 286 -5.95 29.59 -9.57
CA HIS A 286 -5.71 30.25 -10.84
C HIS A 286 -6.90 31.21 -11.00
N GLU A 287 -6.66 32.51 -10.84
CA GLU A 287 -7.56 33.50 -11.37
C GLU A 287 -7.83 33.08 -12.81
N SER A 288 -9.08 32.80 -13.11
CA SER A 288 -9.50 32.38 -14.41
C SER A 288 -9.10 33.49 -15.40
N VAL A 289 -7.96 33.31 -16.06
CA VAL A 289 -7.72 33.96 -17.33
C VAL A 289 -8.87 33.50 -18.20
N PRO A 290 -9.70 34.41 -18.78
CA PRO A 290 -10.84 34.02 -19.57
C PRO A 290 -10.33 33.13 -20.70
N GLU A 291 -10.68 31.86 -20.67
CA GLU A 291 -10.39 30.92 -21.75
C GLU A 291 -11.00 31.52 -23.02
N LYS A 292 -10.13 32.00 -23.91
CA LYS A 292 -10.49 32.13 -25.32
C LYS A 292 -10.93 30.74 -25.76
N LYS A 293 -12.24 30.55 -25.96
CA LYS A 293 -12.76 29.33 -26.58
C LYS A 293 -12.01 29.10 -27.87
N ALA A 294 -11.01 28.21 -27.84
CA ALA A 294 -10.45 27.65 -29.03
C ALA A 294 -11.56 26.81 -29.64
N GLU A 295 -12.02 27.22 -30.82
CA GLU A 295 -12.87 26.36 -31.66
C GLU A 295 -12.07 25.11 -31.99
N ILE A 296 -12.33 24.02 -31.28
CA ILE A 296 -11.78 22.72 -31.59
C ILE A 296 -12.53 22.19 -32.79
N ASN A 297 -11.93 22.31 -33.96
CA ASN A 297 -12.43 21.71 -35.19
C ASN A 297 -12.15 20.19 -35.10
N LEU A 298 -13.14 19.45 -34.61
CA LEU A 298 -13.06 17.98 -34.51
C LEU A 298 -13.13 17.38 -35.91
N ASN A 299 -12.00 16.86 -36.37
CA ASN A 299 -11.96 16.10 -37.63
C ASN A 299 -12.53 14.70 -37.35
N PHE A 300 -13.79 14.50 -37.76
CA PHE A 300 -14.55 13.27 -37.54
C PHE A 300 -13.96 12.03 -38.23
N ASP A 301 -13.11 12.21 -39.25
CA ASP A 301 -12.47 11.08 -39.93
C ASP A 301 -11.36 10.44 -39.06
N ASN A 302 -10.61 11.23 -38.28
CA ASN A 302 -9.63 10.72 -37.35
C ASN A 302 -10.26 9.97 -36.16
N ILE A 303 -11.50 10.29 -35.80
CA ILE A 303 -12.22 9.61 -34.70
C ILE A 303 -12.65 8.19 -35.13
N LYS A 304 -12.99 8.01 -36.42
CA LYS A 304 -13.31 6.67 -36.95
C LYS A 304 -12.09 5.75 -37.01
N GLU A 305 -10.94 6.29 -37.36
CA GLU A 305 -9.67 5.54 -37.43
C GLU A 305 -9.19 5.14 -36.02
N LEU A 306 -9.29 6.03 -35.04
CA LEU A 306 -8.99 5.76 -33.62
C LEU A 306 -9.95 4.72 -33.00
N ARG A 307 -11.23 4.72 -33.39
CA ARG A 307 -12.18 3.67 -32.95
C ARG A 307 -11.83 2.30 -33.52
N THR A 308 -11.51 2.19 -34.80
CA THR A 308 -11.10 0.92 -35.40
C THR A 308 -9.80 0.38 -34.85
N GLN A 309 -8.85 1.25 -34.48
CA GLN A 309 -7.62 0.84 -33.79
C GLN A 309 -7.90 0.41 -32.32
N SER A 310 -8.79 1.10 -31.63
CA SER A 310 -9.21 0.72 -30.27
C SER A 310 -9.99 -0.59 -30.24
N ASP A 311 -10.86 -0.84 -31.22
CA ASP A 311 -11.61 -2.09 -31.31
C ASP A 311 -10.69 -3.28 -31.68
N ALA A 312 -9.71 -3.08 -32.55
CA ALA A 312 -8.68 -4.09 -32.87
C ALA A 312 -7.77 -4.42 -31.67
N VAL A 313 -7.46 -3.44 -30.82
CA VAL A 313 -6.70 -3.66 -29.58
C VAL A 313 -7.56 -4.40 -28.55
N ARG A 314 -8.85 -4.08 -28.46
CA ARG A 314 -9.77 -4.79 -27.56
C ARG A 314 -9.96 -6.23 -27.94
N ASP A 315 -10.16 -6.53 -29.24
CA ASP A 315 -10.30 -7.88 -29.77
C ASP A 315 -9.01 -8.71 -29.63
N ALA A 316 -7.83 -8.06 -29.65
CA ALA A 316 -6.54 -8.70 -29.38
C ALA A 316 -6.30 -8.96 -27.88
N LEU A 317 -7.03 -8.27 -26.98
CA LEU A 317 -6.96 -8.44 -25.52
C LEU A 317 -8.04 -9.38 -24.96
N GLU A 318 -9.03 -9.77 -25.77
CA GLU A 318 -10.02 -10.82 -25.42
C GLU A 318 -9.44 -12.23 -25.65
N VAL A 319 -8.35 -12.55 -24.96
CA VAL A 319 -7.87 -13.94 -24.86
C VAL A 319 -7.79 -14.33 -23.39
N GLU A 320 -8.70 -15.24 -23.05
CA GLU A 320 -8.75 -16.11 -21.89
C GLU A 320 -9.09 -15.49 -20.52
N GLU A 321 -10.17 -16.02 -19.98
CA GLU A 321 -10.66 -15.81 -18.62
C GLU A 321 -9.53 -15.82 -17.59
N ALA A 322 -9.41 -14.74 -16.87
CA ALA A 322 -8.52 -14.61 -15.73
C ALA A 322 -8.74 -15.76 -14.73
N SER A 323 -7.65 -16.40 -14.36
CA SER A 323 -7.62 -17.40 -13.31
C SER A 323 -8.16 -16.82 -11.98
N SER A 324 -8.65 -17.71 -11.10
CA SER A 324 -9.31 -17.39 -9.83
C SER A 324 -8.55 -16.40 -8.91
N GLU A 325 -7.23 -16.23 -9.10
CA GLU A 325 -6.39 -15.34 -8.32
C GLU A 325 -6.57 -13.85 -8.67
N THR A 326 -6.98 -13.53 -9.91
CA THR A 326 -7.33 -12.15 -10.29
C THR A 326 -8.67 -11.73 -9.67
N LYS A 327 -9.51 -12.68 -9.30
CA LYS A 327 -10.76 -12.41 -8.57
C LYS A 327 -10.51 -12.02 -7.10
N GLU A 328 -9.48 -12.56 -6.43
CA GLU A 328 -9.14 -12.17 -5.06
C GLU A 328 -8.57 -10.74 -4.96
N LEU A 329 -7.86 -10.27 -5.98
CA LEU A 329 -7.35 -8.88 -6.04
C LEU A 329 -8.42 -7.86 -6.45
N LEU A 330 -9.49 -8.30 -7.13
CA LEU A 330 -10.65 -7.47 -7.47
C LEU A 330 -11.73 -7.48 -6.38
N THR A 331 -11.63 -8.36 -5.38
CA THR A 331 -12.55 -8.42 -4.23
C THR A 331 -12.36 -7.26 -3.26
N ASP A 332 -11.20 -6.60 -3.25
CA ASP A 332 -10.92 -5.45 -2.37
C ASP A 332 -11.67 -4.15 -2.77
N LEU A 333 -12.35 -4.11 -3.91
CA LEU A 333 -13.13 -2.95 -4.38
C LEU A 333 -14.63 -3.00 -4.03
N LYS A 334 -15.09 -3.97 -3.21
CA LYS A 334 -16.51 -4.21 -2.91
C LYS A 334 -16.92 -3.95 -1.46
N GLU A 335 -16.19 -3.14 -0.72
CA GLU A 335 -16.33 -3.10 0.74
C GLU A 335 -17.66 -2.55 1.27
N ALA A 336 -18.24 -1.54 0.65
CA ALA A 336 -19.58 -1.08 1.09
C ALA A 336 -20.66 -2.09 0.73
N LYS A 337 -20.55 -2.78 -0.41
CA LYS A 337 -21.43 -3.91 -0.77
C LYS A 337 -21.24 -5.12 0.16
N GLU A 338 -20.05 -5.39 0.64
CA GLU A 338 -19.78 -6.45 1.61
C GLU A 338 -20.32 -6.10 3.00
N ILE A 339 -20.17 -4.84 3.41
CA ILE A 339 -20.81 -4.32 4.63
C ILE A 339 -22.33 -4.48 4.53
N PHE A 340 -22.92 -4.12 3.39
CA PHE A 340 -24.36 -4.26 3.15
C PHE A 340 -24.83 -5.74 3.23
N ILE A 341 -24.06 -6.67 2.65
CA ILE A 341 -24.35 -8.11 2.70
C ILE A 341 -24.24 -8.66 4.14
N ALA A 342 -23.27 -8.17 4.91
CA ALA A 342 -23.06 -8.57 6.31
C ALA A 342 -24.02 -7.91 7.31
N MET A 343 -24.74 -6.87 6.90
CA MET A 343 -25.69 -6.16 7.76
C MET A 343 -26.90 -7.02 8.15
N PRO A 344 -27.44 -6.86 9.36
CA PRO A 344 -28.74 -7.40 9.74
C PRO A 344 -29.86 -6.92 8.79
N GLN A 345 -30.89 -7.74 8.60
CA GLN A 345 -31.99 -7.46 7.66
C GLN A 345 -32.66 -6.10 7.91
N TYR A 346 -32.82 -5.69 9.17
CA TYR A 346 -33.44 -4.41 9.50
C TYR A 346 -32.57 -3.19 9.09
N CYS A 347 -31.25 -3.36 9.07
CA CYS A 347 -30.34 -2.34 8.54
C CYS A 347 -30.41 -2.25 7.01
N ARG A 348 -30.46 -3.39 6.32
CA ARG A 348 -30.64 -3.42 4.86
C ARG A 348 -31.96 -2.78 4.43
N ASN A 349 -33.03 -3.06 5.15
CA ASN A 349 -34.33 -2.43 4.89
C ASN A 349 -34.28 -0.91 4.99
N LEU A 350 -33.49 -0.34 5.91
CA LEU A 350 -33.31 1.10 6.04
C LEU A 350 -32.53 1.70 4.85
N ILE A 351 -31.49 1.02 4.39
CA ILE A 351 -30.73 1.41 3.19
C ILE A 351 -31.63 1.35 1.94
N ASP A 352 -32.42 0.27 1.77
CA ASP A 352 -33.35 0.11 0.66
C ASP A 352 -34.43 1.22 0.68
N GLU A 353 -34.84 1.67 1.86
CA GLU A 353 -35.79 2.77 2.03
C GLU A 353 -35.15 4.12 1.64
N LEU A 354 -33.92 4.37 2.08
CA LEU A 354 -33.14 5.55 1.67
C LEU A 354 -32.94 5.60 0.15
N GLN A 355 -32.60 4.48 -0.48
CA GLN A 355 -32.43 4.40 -1.93
C GLN A 355 -33.71 4.76 -2.69
N LYS A 356 -34.88 4.26 -2.23
CA LYS A 356 -36.19 4.57 -2.83
C LYS A 356 -36.58 6.07 -2.72
N HIS A 357 -36.03 6.77 -1.74
CA HIS A 357 -36.32 8.19 -1.46
C HIS A 357 -35.10 9.09 -1.77
N SER A 358 -34.33 8.74 -2.78
CA SER A 358 -33.16 9.53 -3.22
C SER A 358 -32.15 9.81 -2.11
N TRP A 359 -31.93 8.80 -1.25
CA TRP A 359 -30.94 8.79 -0.17
C TRP A 359 -31.23 9.72 1.01
N GLU A 360 -32.46 10.20 1.14
CA GLU A 360 -32.91 11.07 2.24
C GLU A 360 -34.32 10.69 2.72
N ILE A 361 -34.50 10.47 4.02
CA ILE A 361 -35.79 10.19 4.67
C ILE A 361 -35.97 11.02 5.95
N ALA A 362 -37.21 11.18 6.40
CA ALA A 362 -37.46 11.80 7.69
C ALA A 362 -36.91 10.94 8.83
N TYR A 363 -36.04 11.55 9.67
CA TYR A 363 -35.49 10.87 10.83
C TYR A 363 -36.52 10.70 11.93
N ASN A 364 -36.59 9.50 12.48
CA ASN A 364 -37.37 9.22 13.67
C ASN A 364 -36.60 8.28 14.64
N SER A 365 -37.01 8.28 15.91
CA SER A 365 -36.30 7.48 16.94
C SER A 365 -36.38 5.97 16.73
N SER A 366 -37.25 5.46 15.86
CA SER A 366 -37.36 4.03 15.54
C SER A 366 -36.18 3.58 14.63
N CYS A 367 -35.55 4.50 13.92
CA CYS A 367 -34.40 4.22 13.06
C CYS A 367 -33.07 4.22 13.83
N GLN A 368 -33.04 4.74 15.06
CA GLN A 368 -31.79 4.95 15.81
C GLN A 368 -30.94 3.70 15.93
N ALA A 369 -31.53 2.55 16.29
CA ALA A 369 -30.81 1.29 16.46
C ALA A 369 -30.18 0.81 15.13
N SER A 370 -30.84 1.07 13.98
CA SER A 370 -30.31 0.75 12.67
C SER A 370 -29.17 1.69 12.30
N VAL A 371 -29.31 2.98 12.56
CA VAL A 371 -28.29 4.01 12.34
C VAL A 371 -27.03 3.68 13.15
N ASP A 372 -27.17 3.41 14.44
CA ASP A 372 -26.05 3.07 15.34
C ASP A 372 -25.33 1.81 14.87
N THR A 373 -26.06 0.80 14.38
CA THR A 373 -25.48 -0.44 13.89
C THR A 373 -24.72 -0.23 12.59
N ILE A 374 -25.32 0.48 11.62
CA ILE A 374 -24.70 0.78 10.32
C ILE A 374 -23.45 1.62 10.53
N ASN A 375 -23.55 2.72 11.29
CA ASN A 375 -22.42 3.59 11.57
C ASN A 375 -21.34 2.93 12.45
N GLY A 376 -21.73 1.99 13.32
CA GLY A 376 -20.79 1.18 14.09
C GLY A 376 -20.00 0.18 13.23
N MET A 377 -20.58 -0.32 12.14
CA MET A 377 -19.91 -1.18 11.16
C MET A 377 -19.01 -0.36 10.23
N SER A 378 -19.54 0.72 9.65
CA SER A 378 -18.77 1.59 8.76
C SER A 378 -17.64 2.32 9.48
N GLY A 379 -17.85 2.76 10.70
CA GLY A 379 -16.80 3.40 11.51
C GLY A 379 -15.59 2.50 11.78
N LYS A 380 -15.77 1.17 11.81
CA LYS A 380 -14.68 0.21 11.95
C LYS A 380 -13.91 -0.03 10.65
N LEU A 381 -14.57 0.03 9.52
CA LEU A 381 -14.02 -0.34 8.22
C LEU A 381 -13.62 0.88 7.38
N LEU A 382 -14.47 1.92 7.40
CA LEU A 382 -14.30 3.13 6.58
C LEU A 382 -13.83 4.34 7.39
N ALA A 383 -13.78 4.24 8.73
CA ALA A 383 -13.50 5.32 9.66
C ALA A 383 -14.46 6.53 9.59
N CYS A 384 -15.63 6.36 8.95
CA CYS A 384 -16.67 7.36 8.83
C CYS A 384 -18.04 6.75 9.11
N ASP A 385 -19.04 7.60 9.34
CA ASP A 385 -20.42 7.16 9.38
C ASP A 385 -21.02 7.21 7.98
N LEU A 386 -21.76 6.19 7.61
CA LEU A 386 -22.52 6.15 6.36
C LEU A 386 -23.80 6.95 6.45
N LEU A 387 -24.42 7.00 7.63
CA LEU A 387 -25.70 7.67 7.85
C LEU A 387 -25.51 8.89 8.74
N VAL A 388 -25.96 10.04 8.28
CA VAL A 388 -25.88 11.31 9.00
C VAL A 388 -27.29 11.88 9.23
N VAL A 389 -27.51 12.46 10.41
CA VAL A 389 -28.76 13.16 10.73
C VAL A 389 -28.53 14.66 10.60
N GLU A 390 -29.15 15.26 9.59
CA GLU A 390 -29.13 16.69 9.38
C GLU A 390 -30.53 17.28 9.67
N GLY A 391 -30.64 18.03 10.76
CA GLY A 391 -31.93 18.55 11.23
C GLY A 391 -32.91 17.44 11.62
N ASN A 392 -33.92 17.21 10.81
CA ASN A 392 -34.93 16.16 11.01
C ASN A 392 -34.90 15.10 9.90
N HIS A 393 -33.82 15.04 9.15
CA HIS A 393 -33.63 14.12 8.02
C HIS A 393 -32.46 13.17 8.28
N LEU A 394 -32.64 11.92 7.89
CA LEU A 394 -31.59 10.92 7.84
C LEU A 394 -31.10 10.80 6.40
N ILE A 395 -29.82 10.97 6.19
CA ILE A 395 -29.20 11.06 4.87
C ILE A 395 -28.08 10.02 4.80
N LEU A 396 -27.98 9.30 3.68
CA LEU A 396 -26.77 8.55 3.34
C LEU A 396 -25.74 9.53 2.78
N GLU A 397 -24.52 9.47 3.29
CA GLU A 397 -23.40 10.30 2.82
C GLU A 397 -23.23 10.18 1.31
N ASP A 398 -23.20 11.31 0.61
CA ASP A 398 -23.15 11.42 -0.85
C ASP A 398 -22.02 10.58 -1.45
N ASP A 399 -20.92 10.45 -0.72
CA ASP A 399 -19.72 9.78 -1.13
C ASP A 399 -19.88 8.27 -1.33
N TYR A 400 -20.91 7.66 -0.78
CA TYR A 400 -21.12 6.20 -0.80
C TYR A 400 -22.41 5.80 -1.54
N ARG A 401 -23.17 6.75 -2.12
CA ARG A 401 -24.43 6.46 -2.81
C ARG A 401 -24.24 5.55 -4.02
N ASP A 402 -23.21 5.85 -4.81
CA ASP A 402 -22.90 5.08 -6.04
C ASP A 402 -22.49 3.62 -5.74
N GLU A 403 -22.13 3.30 -4.49
CA GLU A 403 -21.74 1.95 -4.10
C GLU A 403 -22.95 1.07 -3.77
N PHE A 404 -24.11 1.68 -3.53
CA PHE A 404 -25.38 1.00 -3.23
C PHE A 404 -26.33 0.98 -4.45
N ASP A 405 -26.04 1.71 -5.53
CA ASP A 405 -26.72 1.64 -6.82
C ASP A 405 -26.21 0.45 -7.62
#